data_0a7a8cf2a5fad220e0e49d269b725de6
#
_entry.id   0a7a8cf2a5fad220e0e49d269b725de6
#
_cell.length_a   1.000
_cell.length_b   1.000
_cell.length_c   1.000
_cell.angle_alpha   90.00
_cell.angle_beta   90.00
_cell.angle_gamma   90.00
#
_symmetry.space_group_name_H-M   'P 1'
#
loop_
_entity.id
_entity.type
_entity.pdbx_description
1 polymer ?
#
loop_
_entity_poly.entity_id
_entity_poly.type
_entity_poly.pdbx_seq_one_letter_code
_entity_poly.pdbx_strand_id
1 'polypeptide(L)'
;MPRVLLSRLFAAVGLAAVSLLIAPLAPAHATGHDPILFVHGWQGSSSQWNTMIAAFKADGWTDAELYNWSYNSNQSNVTTAAQVEAKVDDILRITGAAKVDVVTHSMGGLSTRYYAKNLNGATKIDDWISLAGPNHGTDTSNGCLTASCTEMRIGSAYLTSLNSGDETPGAPAYGTWWSPCDTVINPDSSVSLAGATNTQTGCLTHNGILENSTIYGQVRDFVR
;
A
#
# COMPACT_ATOMS: atom_id res chain seq x y z
N MET A 1 -30.45 -79.77 -45.01
CA MET A 1 -29.79 -78.52 -45.43
C MET A 1 -29.81 -77.60 -44.27
N PRO A 2 -28.71 -77.39 -43.54
CA PRO A 2 -28.66 -76.46 -42.42
C PRO A 2 -28.30 -75.06 -42.90
N ARG A 3 -29.03 -74.03 -42.40
CA ARG A 3 -28.79 -72.59 -42.60
C ARG A 3 -27.72 -72.12 -41.63
N VAL A 4 -26.64 -71.53 -42.17
CA VAL A 4 -25.59 -70.85 -41.40
C VAL A 4 -26.04 -69.43 -41.15
N LEU A 5 -26.18 -69.07 -39.88
CA LEU A 5 -26.34 -67.64 -39.44
C LEU A 5 -24.96 -67.01 -39.29
N LEU A 6 -24.66 -65.97 -40.07
CA LEU A 6 -23.50 -65.11 -39.89
C LEU A 6 -23.83 -64.00 -38.86
N SER A 7 -23.23 -64.07 -37.69
CA SER A 7 -23.26 -63.00 -36.70
C SER A 7 -22.23 -61.91 -37.08
N ARG A 8 -22.70 -60.71 -37.35
CA ARG A 8 -21.83 -59.52 -37.54
C ARG A 8 -21.56 -58.86 -36.17
N LEU A 9 -20.32 -58.92 -35.70
CA LEU A 9 -19.85 -58.13 -34.59
C LEU A 9 -19.57 -56.72 -35.08
N PHE A 10 -20.27 -55.72 -34.52
CA PHE A 10 -19.91 -54.32 -34.64
C PHE A 10 -18.99 -53.96 -33.48
N ALA A 11 -17.72 -53.62 -33.76
CA ALA A 11 -16.81 -53.06 -32.82
C ALA A 11 -17.05 -51.53 -32.73
N ALA A 12 -17.55 -51.07 -31.61
CA ALA A 12 -17.67 -49.63 -31.31
C ALA A 12 -16.32 -49.12 -30.83
N VAL A 13 -15.67 -48.27 -31.64
CA VAL A 13 -14.46 -47.55 -31.25
C VAL A 13 -14.91 -46.29 -30.51
N GLY A 14 -14.80 -46.31 -29.19
CA GLY A 14 -15.03 -45.13 -28.36
C GLY A 14 -13.84 -44.16 -28.44
N LEU A 15 -14.04 -42.97 -29.04
CA LEU A 15 -13.10 -41.85 -28.96
C LEU A 15 -13.21 -41.23 -27.57
N ALA A 16 -12.22 -41.45 -26.71
CA ALA A 16 -12.08 -40.71 -25.46
C ALA A 16 -11.46 -39.33 -25.76
N ALA A 17 -12.29 -38.30 -25.69
CA ALA A 17 -11.81 -36.91 -25.78
C ALA A 17 -11.11 -36.54 -24.47
N VAL A 18 -9.78 -36.44 -24.49
CA VAL A 18 -8.98 -35.91 -23.39
C VAL A 18 -9.08 -34.35 -23.43
N SER A 19 -9.93 -33.79 -22.59
CA SER A 19 -9.98 -32.34 -22.38
C SER A 19 -8.77 -31.91 -21.57
N LEU A 20 -7.76 -31.32 -22.24
CA LEU A 20 -6.67 -30.62 -21.55
C LEU A 20 -7.24 -29.37 -20.90
N LEU A 21 -7.40 -29.34 -19.58
CA LEU A 21 -7.64 -28.17 -18.79
C LEU A 21 -6.35 -27.33 -18.80
N ILE A 22 -6.26 -26.35 -19.68
CA ILE A 22 -5.21 -25.32 -19.62
C ILE A 22 -5.60 -24.41 -18.45
N ALA A 23 -5.03 -24.62 -17.26
CA ALA A 23 -5.10 -23.65 -16.19
C ALA A 23 -4.40 -22.35 -16.66
N PRO A 24 -5.00 -21.17 -16.47
CA PRO A 24 -4.29 -19.93 -16.76
C PRO A 24 -3.03 -19.89 -15.88
N LEU A 25 -1.87 -19.78 -16.52
CA LEU A 25 -0.62 -19.47 -15.81
C LEU A 25 -0.83 -18.11 -15.15
N ALA A 26 -0.82 -18.07 -13.82
CA ALA A 26 -0.66 -16.82 -13.09
C ALA A 26 0.60 -16.12 -13.64
N PRO A 27 0.56 -14.80 -13.90
CA PRO A 27 1.76 -14.09 -14.32
C PRO A 27 2.84 -14.32 -13.26
N ALA A 28 3.98 -14.86 -13.68
CA ALA A 28 5.12 -14.99 -12.81
C ALA A 28 5.51 -13.58 -12.36
N HIS A 29 5.64 -13.36 -11.06
CA HIS A 29 6.26 -12.14 -10.54
C HIS A 29 7.68 -12.09 -11.13
N ALA A 30 7.87 -11.25 -12.17
CA ALA A 30 9.07 -11.28 -13.01
C ALA A 30 10.21 -10.44 -12.44
N THR A 31 10.01 -9.81 -11.27
CA THR A 31 10.92 -8.84 -10.67
C THR A 31 11.17 -9.18 -9.21
N GLY A 32 12.33 -8.84 -8.70
CA GLY A 32 12.76 -9.23 -7.36
C GLY A 32 12.20 -8.33 -6.23
N HIS A 33 11.34 -7.36 -6.55
CA HIS A 33 10.80 -6.39 -5.58
C HIS A 33 9.30 -6.56 -5.43
N ASP A 34 8.78 -6.36 -4.23
CA ASP A 34 7.35 -6.22 -4.03
C ASP A 34 6.84 -4.92 -4.70
N PRO A 35 5.61 -4.89 -5.22
CA PRO A 35 5.03 -3.68 -5.78
C PRO A 35 4.80 -2.63 -4.69
N ILE A 36 5.08 -1.35 -5.01
CA ILE A 36 4.95 -0.23 -4.09
C ILE A 36 3.67 0.55 -4.38
N LEU A 37 2.83 0.75 -3.37
CA LEU A 37 1.69 1.65 -3.40
C LEU A 37 2.02 2.98 -2.72
N PHE A 38 2.02 4.08 -3.48
CA PHE A 38 2.24 5.44 -2.97
C PHE A 38 0.92 6.14 -2.66
N VAL A 39 0.78 6.65 -1.42
CA VAL A 39 -0.46 7.28 -0.93
C VAL A 39 -0.18 8.72 -0.50
N HIS A 40 -0.76 9.69 -1.22
CA HIS A 40 -0.56 11.12 -0.95
C HIS A 40 -1.31 11.62 0.30
N GLY A 41 -0.98 12.83 0.75
CA GLY A 41 -1.59 13.50 1.88
C GLY A 41 -2.81 14.35 1.53
N TRP A 42 -3.26 15.17 2.51
CA TRP A 42 -4.37 16.10 2.34
C TRP A 42 -4.04 17.14 1.26
N GLN A 43 -5.03 17.42 0.40
CA GLN A 43 -4.90 18.29 -0.79
C GLN A 43 -3.77 17.91 -1.77
N GLY A 44 -3.19 16.72 -1.61
CA GLY A 44 -2.23 16.17 -2.54
C GLY A 44 -2.88 15.50 -3.75
N SER A 45 -2.03 14.94 -4.59
CA SER A 45 -2.41 14.13 -5.75
C SER A 45 -1.32 13.09 -6.05
N SER A 46 -1.59 12.19 -6.98
CA SER A 46 -0.60 11.21 -7.45
C SER A 46 0.70 11.85 -7.94
N SER A 47 0.65 13.08 -8.47
CA SER A 47 1.83 13.76 -9.03
C SER A 47 2.90 14.14 -8.00
N GLN A 48 2.56 14.20 -6.70
CA GLN A 48 3.58 14.49 -5.67
C GLN A 48 4.65 13.40 -5.54
N TRP A 49 4.39 12.22 -6.09
CA TRP A 49 5.31 11.09 -6.07
C TRP A 49 6.24 11.01 -7.29
N ASN A 50 6.11 11.93 -8.26
CA ASN A 50 6.84 11.84 -9.53
C ASN A 50 8.36 11.78 -9.34
N THR A 51 8.93 12.58 -8.44
CA THR A 51 10.37 12.58 -8.16
C THR A 51 10.82 11.24 -7.55
N MET A 52 10.10 10.75 -6.55
CA MET A 52 10.44 9.49 -5.89
C MET A 52 10.26 8.30 -6.83
N ILE A 53 9.18 8.24 -7.60
CA ILE A 53 8.93 7.21 -8.61
C ILE A 53 10.02 7.22 -9.69
N ALA A 54 10.45 8.41 -10.15
CA ALA A 54 11.55 8.51 -11.12
C ALA A 54 12.87 7.97 -10.55
N ALA A 55 13.13 8.20 -9.25
CA ALA A 55 14.32 7.67 -8.58
C ALA A 55 14.25 6.14 -8.43
N PHE A 56 13.09 5.56 -8.06
CA PHE A 56 12.90 4.10 -8.05
C PHE A 56 13.14 3.48 -9.43
N LYS A 57 12.62 4.10 -10.50
CA LYS A 57 12.88 3.63 -11.87
C LYS A 57 14.36 3.69 -12.25
N ALA A 58 15.07 4.72 -11.83
CA ALA A 58 16.51 4.82 -12.05
C ALA A 58 17.32 3.72 -11.34
N ASP A 59 16.80 3.22 -10.22
CA ASP A 59 17.39 2.13 -9.44
C ASP A 59 16.85 0.74 -9.83
N GLY A 60 16.04 0.64 -10.90
CA GLY A 60 15.69 -0.63 -11.53
C GLY A 60 14.24 -1.10 -11.32
N TRP A 61 13.42 -0.38 -10.56
CA TRP A 61 11.97 -0.67 -10.49
C TRP A 61 11.29 -0.37 -11.82
N THR A 62 10.32 -1.17 -12.18
CA THR A 62 9.55 -1.02 -13.42
C THR A 62 8.22 -0.31 -13.17
N ASP A 63 7.56 0.15 -14.24
CA ASP A 63 6.20 0.70 -14.15
C ASP A 63 5.17 -0.32 -13.62
N ALA A 64 5.44 -1.61 -13.74
CA ALA A 64 4.59 -2.67 -13.24
C ALA A 64 4.68 -2.88 -11.71
N GLU A 65 5.64 -2.21 -11.05
CA GLU A 65 5.87 -2.29 -9.61
C GLU A 65 5.52 -1.01 -8.86
N LEU A 66 5.24 0.10 -9.56
CA LEU A 66 5.08 1.43 -8.94
C LEU A 66 3.67 1.97 -9.18
N TYR A 67 2.87 2.04 -8.13
CA TYR A 67 1.46 2.40 -8.18
C TYR A 67 1.17 3.64 -7.36
N ASN A 68 0.49 4.60 -7.95
CA ASN A 68 -0.04 5.78 -7.27
C ASN A 68 -1.41 6.15 -7.84
N TRP A 69 -2.24 6.83 -7.05
CA TRP A 69 -3.52 7.37 -7.54
C TRP A 69 -3.89 8.64 -6.78
N SER A 70 -4.80 9.42 -7.34
CA SER A 70 -5.41 10.57 -6.66
C SER A 70 -6.76 10.17 -6.09
N TYR A 71 -7.05 10.59 -4.86
CA TYR A 71 -8.31 10.36 -4.18
C TYR A 71 -8.85 11.67 -3.56
N ASN A 72 -10.12 11.68 -3.18
CA ASN A 72 -10.72 12.82 -2.47
C ASN A 72 -10.17 12.89 -1.04
N SER A 73 -9.17 13.72 -0.82
CA SER A 73 -8.51 13.87 0.49
C SER A 73 -9.34 14.60 1.56
N ASN A 74 -10.53 15.10 1.23
CA ASN A 74 -11.46 15.72 2.18
C ASN A 74 -12.43 14.72 2.83
N GLN A 75 -12.53 13.51 2.28
CA GLN A 75 -13.34 12.44 2.85
C GLN A 75 -12.71 11.86 4.12
N SER A 76 -13.47 11.07 4.89
CA SER A 76 -12.95 10.34 6.04
C SER A 76 -11.79 9.41 5.65
N ASN A 77 -10.76 9.33 6.50
CA ASN A 77 -9.65 8.38 6.37
C ASN A 77 -10.15 6.92 6.39
N VAL A 78 -11.27 6.62 7.03
CA VAL A 78 -11.92 5.30 6.96
C VAL A 78 -12.37 4.98 5.54
N THR A 79 -13.00 5.96 4.86
CA THR A 79 -13.40 5.80 3.45
C THR A 79 -12.18 5.62 2.54
N THR A 80 -11.12 6.40 2.78
CA THR A 80 -9.86 6.26 2.03
C THR A 80 -9.21 4.91 2.30
N ALA A 81 -9.26 4.38 3.53
CA ALA A 81 -8.72 3.07 3.87
C ALA A 81 -9.39 1.93 3.08
N ALA A 82 -10.71 1.99 2.87
CA ALA A 82 -11.41 1.02 2.01
C ALA A 82 -10.98 1.13 0.53
N GLN A 83 -10.64 2.33 0.06
CA GLN A 83 -10.07 2.53 -1.28
C GLN A 83 -8.63 2.00 -1.37
N VAL A 84 -7.83 2.14 -0.30
CA VAL A 84 -6.49 1.53 -0.20
C VAL A 84 -6.60 0.01 -0.29
N GLU A 85 -7.53 -0.61 0.46
CA GLU A 85 -7.79 -2.05 0.38
C GLU A 85 -8.05 -2.50 -1.06
N ALA A 86 -8.99 -1.84 -1.74
CA ALA A 86 -9.31 -2.17 -3.13
C ALA A 86 -8.09 -2.00 -4.07
N LYS A 87 -7.25 -0.97 -3.85
CA LYS A 87 -6.02 -0.76 -4.63
C LYS A 87 -4.98 -1.85 -4.39
N VAL A 88 -4.78 -2.23 -3.13
CA VAL A 88 -3.85 -3.33 -2.79
C VAL A 88 -4.34 -4.63 -3.41
N ASP A 89 -5.62 -4.94 -3.33
CA ASP A 89 -6.18 -6.17 -3.92
C ASP A 89 -6.03 -6.20 -5.44
N ASP A 90 -6.23 -5.07 -6.10
CA ASP A 90 -5.99 -4.93 -7.54
C ASP A 90 -4.51 -5.13 -7.90
N ILE A 91 -3.58 -4.52 -7.14
CA ILE A 91 -2.13 -4.66 -7.36
C ILE A 91 -1.72 -6.13 -7.22
N LEU A 92 -2.09 -6.78 -6.14
CA LEU A 92 -1.75 -8.19 -5.90
C LEU A 92 -2.33 -9.10 -6.99
N ARG A 93 -3.57 -8.84 -7.43
CA ARG A 93 -4.21 -9.60 -8.52
C ARG A 93 -3.50 -9.39 -9.87
N ILE A 94 -3.03 -8.18 -10.18
CA ILE A 94 -2.38 -7.84 -11.45
C ILE A 94 -0.94 -8.36 -11.48
N THR A 95 -0.21 -8.19 -10.38
CA THR A 95 1.22 -8.54 -10.32
C THR A 95 1.46 -10.00 -9.97
N GLY A 96 0.52 -10.65 -9.28
CA GLY A 96 0.73 -11.97 -8.68
C GLY A 96 1.63 -11.95 -7.45
N ALA A 97 2.02 -10.77 -6.96
CA ALA A 97 2.81 -10.61 -5.74
C ALA A 97 2.02 -11.10 -4.51
N ALA A 98 2.73 -11.57 -3.49
CA ALA A 98 2.13 -12.00 -2.24
C ALA A 98 1.80 -10.82 -1.32
N LYS A 99 2.61 -9.75 -1.40
CA LYS A 99 2.51 -8.54 -0.58
C LYS A 99 2.78 -7.29 -1.40
N VAL A 100 2.53 -6.13 -0.80
CA VAL A 100 2.86 -4.80 -1.32
C VAL A 100 3.62 -4.01 -0.27
N ASP A 101 4.50 -3.11 -0.72
CA ASP A 101 5.01 -2.05 0.12
C ASP A 101 4.07 -0.84 0.04
N VAL A 102 3.92 -0.13 1.15
CA VAL A 102 3.06 1.05 1.23
C VAL A 102 3.89 2.25 1.66
N VAL A 103 4.11 3.19 0.76
CA VAL A 103 4.84 4.44 1.02
C VAL A 103 3.86 5.59 1.07
N THR A 104 3.83 6.27 2.21
CA THR A 104 2.82 7.30 2.48
C THR A 104 3.43 8.64 2.82
N HIS A 105 2.69 9.71 2.52
CA HIS A 105 3.03 11.05 2.94
C HIS A 105 1.90 11.67 3.74
N SER A 106 2.26 12.35 4.84
CA SER A 106 1.31 13.16 5.61
C SER A 106 0.07 12.34 6.01
N MET A 107 -1.13 12.87 5.79
CA MET A 107 -2.41 12.21 6.07
C MET A 107 -2.54 10.80 5.46
N GLY A 108 -1.85 10.51 4.35
CA GLY A 108 -1.87 9.17 3.73
C GLY A 108 -1.47 8.05 4.69
N GLY A 109 -0.61 8.35 5.66
CA GLY A 109 -0.24 7.42 6.73
C GLY A 109 -1.42 6.99 7.60
N LEU A 110 -2.38 7.87 7.84
CA LEU A 110 -3.54 7.58 8.70
C LEU A 110 -4.50 6.58 8.06
N SER A 111 -4.86 6.79 6.80
CA SER A 111 -5.76 5.90 6.08
C SER A 111 -5.14 4.53 5.83
N THR A 112 -3.85 4.47 5.50
CA THR A 112 -3.15 3.21 5.26
C THR A 112 -2.90 2.44 6.54
N ARG A 113 -2.62 3.12 7.66
CA ARG A 113 -2.51 2.47 8.97
C ARG A 113 -3.87 1.96 9.47
N TYR A 114 -4.96 2.69 9.16
CA TYR A 114 -6.31 2.19 9.42
C TYR A 114 -6.59 0.92 8.61
N TYR A 115 -6.20 0.87 7.34
CA TYR A 115 -6.28 -0.33 6.52
C TYR A 115 -5.49 -1.47 7.13
N ALA A 116 -4.22 -1.25 7.49
CA ALA A 116 -3.38 -2.27 8.11
C ALA A 116 -4.02 -2.86 9.37
N LYS A 117 -4.57 -2.00 10.25
CA LYS A 117 -5.06 -2.38 11.58
C LYS A 117 -6.49 -2.93 11.57
N ASN A 118 -7.40 -2.28 10.83
CA ASN A 118 -8.84 -2.53 10.97
C ASN A 118 -9.47 -3.27 9.79
N LEU A 119 -8.78 -3.35 8.63
CA LEU A 119 -9.24 -4.03 7.42
C LEU A 119 -8.34 -5.23 7.04
N ASN A 120 -7.63 -5.78 8.03
CA ASN A 120 -6.73 -6.93 7.84
C ASN A 120 -5.57 -6.68 6.85
N GLY A 121 -5.25 -5.42 6.57
CA GLY A 121 -4.22 -5.02 5.60
C GLY A 121 -2.81 -5.47 5.98
N ALA A 122 -2.52 -5.60 7.28
CA ALA A 122 -1.21 -6.08 7.76
C ALA A 122 -0.82 -7.48 7.24
N THR A 123 -1.78 -8.27 6.75
CA THR A 123 -1.49 -9.56 6.11
C THR A 123 -1.00 -9.44 4.67
N LYS A 124 -1.25 -8.29 4.02
CA LYS A 124 -0.96 -8.01 2.62
C LYS A 124 0.16 -6.98 2.42
N ILE A 125 0.61 -6.32 3.50
CA ILE A 125 1.71 -5.35 3.49
C ILE A 125 2.99 -6.07 3.91
N ASP A 126 4.10 -5.80 3.21
CA ASP A 126 5.45 -6.19 3.65
C ASP A 126 6.08 -5.06 4.45
N ASP A 127 6.25 -3.90 3.84
CA ASP A 127 6.79 -2.70 4.47
C ASP A 127 5.79 -1.54 4.45
N TRP A 128 5.66 -0.84 5.58
CA TRP A 128 4.81 0.34 5.72
C TRP A 128 5.64 1.56 6.12
N ILE A 129 5.65 2.58 5.27
CA ILE A 129 6.47 3.78 5.39
C ILE A 129 5.58 5.03 5.54
N SER A 130 5.86 5.84 6.56
CA SER A 130 5.20 7.11 6.81
C SER A 130 6.20 8.27 6.77
N LEU A 131 6.14 9.07 5.72
CA LEU A 131 6.91 10.29 5.57
C LEU A 131 6.07 11.45 6.10
N ALA A 132 6.50 12.07 7.20
CA ALA A 132 5.82 13.19 7.84
C ALA A 132 4.32 12.94 8.12
N GLY A 133 3.94 11.72 8.53
CA GLY A 133 2.55 11.39 8.84
C GLY A 133 2.12 11.92 10.21
N PRO A 134 0.92 12.55 10.35
CA PRO A 134 0.39 12.99 11.64
C PRO A 134 -0.15 11.81 12.46
N ASN A 135 0.70 10.84 12.80
CA ASN A 135 0.28 9.57 13.39
C ASN A 135 -0.40 9.74 14.76
N HIS A 136 -0.08 10.81 15.50
CA HIS A 136 -0.74 11.20 16.74
C HIS A 136 -1.49 12.55 16.60
N GLY A 137 -1.70 13.01 15.36
CA GLY A 137 -2.42 14.24 15.03
C GLY A 137 -1.52 15.44 14.79
N THR A 138 -2.14 16.56 14.43
CA THR A 138 -1.45 17.83 14.22
C THR A 138 -2.35 19.01 14.55
N ASP A 139 -1.79 20.03 15.19
CA ASP A 139 -2.52 21.27 15.51
C ASP A 139 -2.95 22.06 14.26
N THR A 140 -2.22 21.92 13.15
CA THR A 140 -2.56 22.60 11.89
C THR A 140 -3.91 22.17 11.34
N SER A 141 -4.38 20.96 11.66
CA SER A 141 -5.69 20.45 11.27
C SER A 141 -6.87 21.17 11.94
N ASN A 142 -6.64 21.98 12.97
CA ASN A 142 -7.69 22.78 13.62
C ASN A 142 -8.25 23.88 12.69
N GLY A 143 -7.51 24.27 11.66
CA GLY A 143 -7.92 25.30 10.69
C GLY A 143 -8.87 24.82 9.61
N CYS A 144 -9.25 23.54 9.53
CA CYS A 144 -10.13 22.99 8.52
C CYS A 144 -11.26 22.12 9.10
N LEU A 145 -12.36 21.97 8.33
CA LEU A 145 -13.60 21.36 8.81
C LEU A 145 -13.98 20.07 8.03
N THR A 146 -13.16 19.63 7.08
CA THR A 146 -13.43 18.38 6.36
C THR A 146 -13.33 17.17 7.29
N ALA A 147 -13.92 16.05 6.91
CA ALA A 147 -13.90 14.83 7.72
C ALA A 147 -12.46 14.41 8.04
N SER A 148 -11.60 14.35 7.02
CA SER A 148 -10.18 14.00 7.20
C SER A 148 -9.43 14.96 8.13
N CYS A 149 -9.70 16.28 8.05
CA CYS A 149 -9.09 17.26 8.94
C CYS A 149 -9.51 17.06 10.39
N THR A 150 -10.79 16.82 10.64
CA THR A 150 -11.27 16.57 12.00
C THR A 150 -10.68 15.30 12.58
N GLU A 151 -10.44 14.29 11.76
CA GLU A 151 -9.78 13.04 12.13
C GLU A 151 -8.28 13.23 12.43
N MET A 152 -7.60 14.18 11.78
CA MET A 152 -6.17 14.51 12.04
C MET A 152 -5.94 15.31 13.32
N ARG A 153 -6.98 15.85 13.98
CA ARG A 153 -6.82 16.63 15.21
C ARG A 153 -6.27 15.77 16.33
N ILE A 154 -5.34 16.31 17.09
CA ILE A 154 -4.80 15.68 18.29
C ILE A 154 -5.97 15.30 19.22
N GLY A 155 -5.99 14.05 19.67
CA GLY A 155 -7.03 13.54 20.56
C GLY A 155 -8.39 13.29 19.90
N SER A 156 -8.49 13.35 18.57
CA SER A 156 -9.72 12.96 17.88
C SER A 156 -10.11 11.51 18.20
N ALA A 157 -11.41 11.21 18.15
CA ALA A 157 -11.90 9.84 18.35
C ALA A 157 -11.27 8.86 17.35
N TYR A 158 -11.04 9.30 16.12
CA TYR A 158 -10.36 8.53 15.09
C TYR A 158 -8.93 8.13 15.53
N LEU A 159 -8.10 9.11 15.92
CA LEU A 159 -6.73 8.85 16.36
C LEU A 159 -6.66 8.09 17.67
N THR A 160 -7.55 8.38 18.61
CA THR A 160 -7.65 7.63 19.86
C THR A 160 -7.91 6.15 19.60
N SER A 161 -8.82 5.85 18.68
CA SER A 161 -9.10 4.47 18.25
C SER A 161 -7.93 3.84 17.49
N LEU A 162 -7.34 4.59 16.54
CA LEU A 162 -6.25 4.10 15.69
C LEU A 162 -4.98 3.79 16.48
N ASN A 163 -4.68 4.58 17.52
CA ASN A 163 -3.50 4.44 18.39
C ASN A 163 -3.76 3.53 19.59
N SER A 164 -4.98 3.03 19.78
CA SER A 164 -5.31 2.13 20.88
C SER A 164 -4.60 0.78 20.71
N GLY A 165 -3.88 0.32 21.75
CA GLY A 165 -3.17 -0.96 21.73
C GLY A 165 -1.94 -0.94 20.82
N ASP A 166 -1.81 -1.93 19.93
CA ASP A 166 -0.69 -2.03 19.00
C ASP A 166 -0.80 -0.99 17.87
N GLU A 167 0.20 -0.10 17.75
CA GLU A 167 0.25 0.94 16.71
C GLU A 167 0.83 0.42 15.38
N THR A 168 1.53 -0.71 15.44
CA THR A 168 2.24 -1.34 14.31
C THR A 168 1.83 -2.82 14.16
N PRO A 169 0.53 -3.09 13.90
CA PRO A 169 -0.02 -4.43 13.99
C PRO A 169 0.52 -5.39 12.94
N GLY A 170 0.70 -6.65 13.35
CA GLY A 170 1.01 -7.75 12.45
C GLY A 170 2.49 -7.91 12.16
N ALA A 171 2.79 -8.40 10.95
CA ALA A 171 4.14 -8.73 10.51
C ALA A 171 4.86 -7.67 9.66
N PRO A 172 4.20 -6.62 9.11
CA PRO A 172 4.92 -5.60 8.35
C PRO A 172 6.05 -4.96 9.16
N ALA A 173 7.15 -4.60 8.49
CA ALA A 173 8.08 -3.65 9.07
C ALA A 173 7.52 -2.23 8.93
N TYR A 174 7.57 -1.46 10.01
CA TYR A 174 7.04 -0.09 10.06
C TYR A 174 8.19 0.91 10.17
N GLY A 175 8.20 1.90 9.26
CA GLY A 175 9.17 2.99 9.27
C GLY A 175 8.50 4.36 9.27
N THR A 176 8.99 5.30 10.09
CA THR A 176 8.53 6.69 10.07
C THR A 176 9.71 7.64 9.89
N TRP A 177 9.51 8.70 9.13
CA TRP A 177 10.50 9.78 8.94
C TRP A 177 9.87 11.12 9.28
N TRP A 178 10.55 11.90 10.10
CA TRP A 178 10.08 13.21 10.56
C TRP A 178 11.20 14.25 10.54
N SER A 179 10.85 15.50 10.32
CA SER A 179 11.79 16.63 10.25
C SER A 179 11.53 17.61 11.38
N PRO A 180 12.57 18.12 12.07
CA PRO A 180 12.43 19.16 13.08
C PRO A 180 12.06 20.53 12.48
N CYS A 181 12.00 20.65 11.16
CA CYS A 181 11.62 21.86 10.43
C CYS A 181 10.28 21.72 9.70
N ASP A 182 9.54 20.64 9.97
CA ASP A 182 8.18 20.46 9.46
C ASP A 182 7.23 21.41 10.21
N THR A 183 6.65 22.37 9.48
CA THR A 183 5.71 23.33 10.06
C THR A 183 4.25 22.92 9.92
N VAL A 184 4.00 21.74 9.32
CA VAL A 184 2.65 21.20 9.10
C VAL A 184 2.31 20.14 10.14
N ILE A 185 3.25 19.27 10.48
CA ILE A 185 3.03 18.29 11.55
C ILE A 185 3.59 18.87 12.85
N ASN A 186 2.68 19.32 13.70
CA ASN A 186 3.00 19.93 14.98
C ASN A 186 2.14 19.32 16.09
N PRO A 187 2.75 18.75 17.14
CA PRO A 187 4.20 18.59 17.32
C PRO A 187 4.81 17.56 16.35
N ASP A 188 6.07 17.74 15.97
CA ASP A 188 6.83 16.84 15.10
C ASP A 188 6.99 15.44 15.69
N SER A 189 7.00 15.30 16.99
CA SER A 189 6.96 14.02 17.73
C SER A 189 5.73 13.16 17.40
N SER A 190 4.67 13.78 16.84
CA SER A 190 3.44 13.10 16.40
C SER A 190 3.68 12.05 15.30
N VAL A 191 4.78 12.15 14.56
CA VAL A 191 5.09 11.23 13.46
C VAL A 191 5.52 9.85 13.95
N SER A 192 6.21 9.77 15.09
CA SER A 192 6.76 8.52 15.61
C SER A 192 5.66 7.55 16.06
N LEU A 193 5.89 6.24 15.87
CA LEU A 193 5.01 5.16 16.29
C LEU A 193 5.75 4.20 17.22
N ALA A 194 5.06 3.69 18.22
CA ALA A 194 5.57 2.58 19.02
C ALA A 194 5.70 1.32 18.14
N GLY A 195 6.85 0.66 18.20
CA GLY A 195 7.14 -0.54 17.41
C GLY A 195 7.71 -0.27 16.00
N ALA A 196 7.77 1.00 15.55
CA ALA A 196 8.36 1.35 14.26
C ALA A 196 9.84 1.73 14.37
N THR A 197 10.55 1.66 13.26
CA THR A 197 11.83 2.35 13.07
C THR A 197 11.55 3.83 12.85
N ASN A 198 11.83 4.67 13.86
CA ASN A 198 11.54 6.10 13.83
C ASN A 198 12.81 6.88 13.47
N THR A 199 12.82 7.58 12.35
CA THR A 199 13.98 8.28 11.80
C THR A 199 13.75 9.79 11.81
N GLN A 200 14.61 10.52 12.52
CA GLN A 200 14.70 11.96 12.39
C GLN A 200 15.53 12.32 11.14
N THR A 201 14.98 13.15 10.28
CA THR A 201 15.70 13.68 9.11
C THR A 201 16.51 14.93 9.46
N GLY A 202 17.29 15.46 8.52
CA GLY A 202 17.75 16.83 8.57
C GLY A 202 16.56 17.82 8.54
N CYS A 203 16.88 19.10 8.57
CA CYS A 203 15.89 20.19 8.47
C CYS A 203 15.27 20.22 7.06
N LEU A 204 14.09 19.62 6.88
CA LEU A 204 13.32 19.55 5.64
C LEU A 204 11.93 20.14 5.85
N THR A 205 11.38 20.79 4.83
CA THR A 205 9.98 21.20 4.86
C THR A 205 9.08 19.97 4.70
N HIS A 206 7.79 20.11 5.04
CA HIS A 206 6.79 19.03 4.94
C HIS A 206 6.79 18.31 3.59
N ASN A 207 6.81 19.06 2.50
CA ASN A 207 6.87 18.47 1.14
C ASN A 207 8.30 18.19 0.68
N GLY A 208 9.30 18.89 1.22
CA GLY A 208 10.71 18.68 0.88
C GLY A 208 11.23 17.27 1.21
N ILE A 209 10.58 16.58 2.14
CA ILE A 209 10.90 15.20 2.49
C ILE A 209 10.71 14.24 1.30
N LEU A 210 9.76 14.53 0.39
CA LEU A 210 9.45 13.71 -0.79
C LEU A 210 10.47 13.85 -1.91
N GLU A 211 11.22 14.97 -1.93
CA GLU A 211 12.16 15.31 -3.00
C GLU A 211 13.61 15.12 -2.58
N ASN A 212 13.83 14.73 -1.32
CA ASN A 212 15.17 14.60 -0.77
C ASN A 212 15.79 13.24 -1.12
N SER A 213 16.94 13.25 -1.79
CA SER A 213 17.63 12.03 -2.26
C SER A 213 18.11 11.13 -1.12
N THR A 214 18.47 11.70 0.05
CA THR A 214 18.86 10.91 1.23
C THR A 214 17.65 10.14 1.76
N ILE A 215 16.49 10.79 1.84
CA ILE A 215 15.24 10.13 2.29
C ILE A 215 14.84 9.06 1.29
N TYR A 216 14.90 9.37 -0.02
CA TYR A 216 14.67 8.35 -1.05
C TYR A 216 15.56 7.12 -0.84
N GLY A 217 16.88 7.32 -0.65
CA GLY A 217 17.81 6.20 -0.42
C GLY A 217 17.43 5.36 0.80
N GLN A 218 17.02 6.01 1.90
CA GLN A 218 16.58 5.31 3.12
C GLN A 218 15.27 4.53 2.90
N VAL A 219 14.29 5.12 2.20
CA VAL A 219 13.02 4.45 1.85
C VAL A 219 13.29 3.26 0.94
N ARG A 220 14.10 3.44 -0.12
CA ARG A 220 14.48 2.37 -1.02
C ARG A 220 15.14 1.19 -0.30
N ASP A 221 16.07 1.49 0.62
CA ASP A 221 16.78 0.45 1.38
C ASP A 221 15.88 -0.23 2.41
N PHE A 222 14.76 0.39 2.79
CA PHE A 222 13.76 -0.16 3.68
C PHE A 222 12.83 -1.15 2.97
N VAL A 223 12.45 -0.87 1.72
CA VAL A 223 11.52 -1.70 0.90
C VAL A 223 12.23 -2.74 0.01
N ARG A 224 13.46 -3.14 0.36
CA ARG A 224 14.25 -4.13 -0.38
C ARG A 224 14.22 -5.51 0.24
#